data_0304b98a5eb19a8cdd0c93453f9a1d45
#
_entry.id   0304b98a5eb19a8cdd0c93453f9a1d45
#
_cell.length_a   1.000
_cell.length_b   1.000
_cell.length_c   1.000
_cell.angle_alpha   90.00
_cell.angle_beta   90.00
_cell.angle_gamma   90.00
#
_symmetry.space_group_name_H-M   'P 1'
#
loop_
_entity.id
_entity.type
_entity.pdbx_description
1 polymer ?
#
loop_
_entity_poly.entity_id
_entity_poly.type
_entity_poly.pdbx_seq_one_letter_code
_entity_poly.pdbx_strand_id
1 'polypeptide(L)'
;VFQKVKQKSIENLGNIPRDAESLAEYAGNAMSKKGGPVASVIRLDDFDTHASQGDGEGKDHGDRLAKVDNVIAAYKRGLGTAWDRSIILTLTEFGRTVAMNGTWGTDHGYGTVGLIAGGSIKKSRVIANWPGLAKNEQYEQRDLMATIDYRSVCAACIEQSLGLDHDLIASQVFFDSKLPRV
;
A
#
# COMPACT_ATOMS: atom_id res chain seq x y z
N VAL A 1 -12.13 17.53 18.43
CA VAL A 1 -13.26 18.25 17.79
C VAL A 1 -13.07 18.08 16.28
N PHE A 2 -13.68 17.06 15.70
CA PHE A 2 -13.67 16.87 14.26
C PHE A 2 -14.55 17.97 13.63
N GLN A 3 -13.94 18.95 12.97
CA GLN A 3 -14.69 19.77 12.03
C GLN A 3 -15.24 18.85 10.95
N LYS A 4 -16.56 18.87 10.74
CA LYS A 4 -17.21 18.22 9.60
C LYS A 4 -16.45 18.63 8.34
N VAL A 5 -15.71 17.69 7.76
CA VAL A 5 -15.16 17.87 6.42
C VAL A 5 -16.38 18.04 5.52
N LYS A 6 -16.59 19.25 5.03
CA LYS A 6 -17.60 19.49 3.97
C LYS A 6 -17.18 18.66 2.77
N GLN A 7 -17.93 17.59 2.54
CA GLN A 7 -17.83 16.84 1.30
C GLN A 7 -18.18 17.81 0.17
N LYS A 8 -17.15 18.33 -0.48
CA LYS A 8 -17.33 19.07 -1.72
C LYS A 8 -17.76 18.05 -2.75
N SER A 9 -19.02 18.05 -3.12
CA SER A 9 -19.50 17.30 -4.28
C SER A 9 -18.63 17.72 -5.47
N ILE A 10 -17.99 16.74 -6.09
CA ILE A 10 -17.16 16.95 -7.28
C ILE A 10 -18.13 17.12 -8.45
N GLU A 11 -18.61 18.32 -8.64
CA GLU A 11 -19.49 18.70 -9.75
C GLU A 11 -18.69 18.97 -11.02
N ASN A 12 -17.83 18.12 -11.44
CA ASN A 12 -17.25 18.07 -12.80
C ASN A 12 -16.25 16.90 -12.90
N LEU A 13 -16.78 15.69 -12.91
CA LEU A 13 -16.04 14.48 -13.23
C LEU A 13 -15.82 14.29 -14.75
N GLY A 14 -15.79 15.39 -15.53
CA GLY A 14 -15.42 15.33 -16.93
C GLY A 14 -13.99 14.83 -17.09
N ASN A 15 -13.82 13.65 -17.68
CA ASN A 15 -12.54 13.06 -18.06
C ASN A 15 -11.61 12.58 -16.92
N ILE A 16 -12.14 11.96 -15.88
CA ILE A 16 -11.27 11.17 -14.99
C ILE A 16 -10.75 9.96 -15.76
N PRO A 17 -9.42 9.77 -15.83
CA PRO A 17 -8.83 8.59 -16.45
C PRO A 17 -9.36 7.30 -15.84
N ARG A 18 -9.41 6.22 -16.64
CA ARG A 18 -9.91 4.92 -16.18
C ARG A 18 -8.80 3.91 -15.93
N ASP A 19 -7.65 4.07 -16.56
CA ASP A 19 -6.49 3.26 -16.27
C ASP A 19 -5.76 3.76 -15.03
N ALA A 20 -5.16 2.84 -14.29
CA ALA A 20 -4.57 3.14 -12.98
C ALA A 20 -3.40 4.12 -13.05
N GLU A 21 -2.59 4.07 -14.10
CA GLU A 21 -1.43 4.94 -14.27
C GLU A 21 -1.85 6.40 -14.50
N SER A 22 -2.72 6.64 -15.49
CA SER A 22 -3.26 7.98 -15.75
C SER A 22 -4.05 8.53 -14.56
N LEU A 23 -4.77 7.65 -13.85
CA LEU A 23 -5.50 8.03 -12.64
C LEU A 23 -4.54 8.44 -11.51
N ALA A 24 -3.41 7.76 -11.37
CA ALA A 24 -2.40 8.09 -10.38
C ALA A 24 -1.75 9.46 -10.66
N GLU A 25 -1.42 9.73 -11.91
CA GLU A 25 -0.90 11.03 -12.30
C GLU A 25 -1.92 12.16 -12.09
N TYR A 26 -3.19 11.92 -12.47
CA TYR A 26 -4.30 12.84 -12.22
C TYR A 26 -4.48 13.12 -10.71
N ALA A 27 -4.49 12.08 -9.88
CA ALA A 27 -4.59 12.20 -8.43
C ALA A 27 -3.39 12.97 -7.85
N GLY A 28 -2.18 12.66 -8.27
CA GLY A 28 -0.97 13.39 -7.88
C GLY A 28 -1.05 14.87 -8.24
N ASN A 29 -1.50 15.20 -9.44
CA ASN A 29 -1.72 16.58 -9.88
C ASN A 29 -2.79 17.32 -9.04
N ALA A 30 -3.84 16.62 -8.62
CA ALA A 30 -4.85 17.20 -7.72
C ALA A 30 -4.28 17.45 -6.32
N MET A 31 -3.53 16.48 -5.78
CA MET A 31 -2.92 16.55 -4.45
C MET A 31 -1.81 17.62 -4.36
N SER A 32 -1.11 17.91 -5.46
CA SER A 32 -0.04 18.93 -5.49
C SER A 32 -0.57 20.37 -5.37
N LYS A 33 -1.84 20.59 -5.63
CA LYS A 33 -2.46 21.93 -5.62
C LYS A 33 -2.75 22.41 -4.20
N LYS A 34 -2.67 23.72 -3.98
CA LYS A 34 -3.08 24.32 -2.70
C LYS A 34 -4.56 24.02 -2.42
N GLY A 35 -4.83 23.41 -1.27
CA GLY A 35 -6.19 23.00 -0.88
C GLY A 35 -6.69 21.75 -1.61
N GLY A 36 -5.80 21.04 -2.31
CA GLY A 36 -6.09 19.74 -2.91
C GLY A 36 -6.26 18.62 -1.87
N PRO A 37 -6.63 17.41 -2.31
CA PRO A 37 -6.76 16.26 -1.43
C PRO A 37 -5.43 15.94 -0.72
N VAL A 38 -5.51 15.54 0.55
CA VAL A 38 -4.32 15.11 1.33
C VAL A 38 -4.08 13.61 1.24
N ALA A 39 -5.06 12.85 0.77
CA ALA A 39 -4.96 11.40 0.58
C ALA A 39 -5.73 10.98 -0.68
N SER A 40 -5.27 9.93 -1.32
CA SER A 40 -5.94 9.25 -2.42
C SER A 40 -5.70 7.76 -2.32
N VAL A 41 -6.63 6.97 -2.84
CA VAL A 41 -6.53 5.52 -2.88
C VAL A 41 -6.80 5.08 -4.32
N ILE A 42 -5.93 4.25 -4.86
CA ILE A 42 -6.11 3.58 -6.15
C ILE A 42 -6.10 2.08 -5.91
N ARG A 43 -7.10 1.40 -6.42
CA ARG A 43 -7.18 -0.05 -6.40
C ARG A 43 -6.52 -0.60 -7.65
N LEU A 44 -5.66 -1.60 -7.45
CA LEU A 44 -5.09 -2.42 -8.50
C LEU A 44 -5.63 -3.84 -8.36
N ASP A 45 -6.28 -4.32 -9.40
CA ASP A 45 -6.86 -5.66 -9.45
C ASP A 45 -5.87 -6.68 -10.04
N ASP A 46 -6.30 -7.94 -10.08
CA ASP A 46 -5.63 -9.07 -10.73
C ASP A 46 -4.44 -9.67 -9.96
N PHE A 47 -4.26 -9.34 -8.68
CA PHE A 47 -3.22 -9.95 -7.84
C PHE A 47 -3.63 -11.29 -7.21
N ASP A 48 -4.87 -11.70 -7.37
CA ASP A 48 -5.39 -12.95 -6.83
C ASP A 48 -5.12 -14.14 -7.78
N THR A 49 -3.86 -14.55 -7.83
CA THR A 49 -3.31 -15.50 -8.80
C THR A 49 -3.34 -16.93 -8.28
N HIS A 50 -4.51 -17.58 -8.33
CA HIS A 50 -4.67 -18.99 -7.94
C HIS A 50 -4.13 -19.99 -8.97
N ALA A 51 -3.90 -19.56 -10.19
CA ALA A 51 -3.37 -20.41 -11.26
C ALA A 51 -2.40 -19.62 -12.14
N SER A 52 -1.38 -20.29 -12.66
CA SER A 52 -0.43 -19.73 -13.63
C SER A 52 0.17 -18.40 -13.19
N GLN A 53 0.53 -18.29 -11.91
CA GLN A 53 1.05 -17.03 -11.32
C GLN A 53 2.34 -16.56 -12.00
N GLY A 54 3.07 -17.47 -12.65
CA GLY A 54 4.36 -17.21 -13.27
C GLY A 54 5.52 -17.38 -12.27
N ASP A 55 6.72 -17.30 -12.81
CA ASP A 55 7.99 -17.47 -12.06
C ASP A 55 8.61 -16.16 -11.56
N GLY A 56 7.90 -15.05 -11.75
CA GLY A 56 8.38 -13.72 -11.35
C GLY A 56 9.22 -13.01 -12.41
N GLU A 57 9.57 -13.65 -13.50
CA GLU A 57 10.32 -13.08 -14.63
C GLU A 57 9.40 -12.82 -15.84
N GLY A 58 8.62 -11.74 -15.81
CA GLY A 58 7.95 -11.22 -17.01
C GLY A 58 6.74 -12.01 -17.48
N LYS A 59 6.00 -12.62 -16.57
CA LYS A 59 4.67 -13.19 -16.86
C LYS A 59 3.77 -12.99 -15.64
N ASP A 60 2.50 -12.81 -15.89
CA ASP A 60 1.43 -12.67 -14.88
C ASP A 60 1.79 -11.84 -13.64
N HIS A 61 2.50 -12.41 -12.66
CA HIS A 61 2.83 -11.70 -11.42
C HIS A 61 3.87 -10.58 -11.63
N GLY A 62 4.87 -10.81 -12.49
CA GLY A 62 5.86 -9.80 -12.88
C GLY A 62 5.21 -8.60 -13.56
N ASP A 63 4.29 -8.83 -14.48
CA ASP A 63 3.55 -7.77 -15.18
C ASP A 63 2.67 -6.98 -14.22
N ARG A 64 2.08 -7.63 -13.20
CA ARG A 64 1.30 -6.96 -12.15
C ARG A 64 2.18 -6.09 -11.25
N LEU A 65 3.36 -6.56 -10.88
CA LEU A 65 4.33 -5.76 -10.14
C LEU A 65 4.83 -4.57 -10.96
N ALA A 66 5.03 -4.73 -12.27
CA ALA A 66 5.34 -3.62 -13.17
C ALA A 66 4.23 -2.55 -13.20
N LYS A 67 2.95 -2.94 -13.10
CA LYS A 67 1.84 -1.98 -12.95
C LYS A 67 1.96 -1.17 -11.65
N VAL A 68 2.37 -1.80 -10.54
CA VAL A 68 2.60 -1.07 -9.28
C VAL A 68 3.71 -0.03 -9.45
N ASP A 69 4.81 -0.40 -10.09
CA ASP A 69 5.93 0.52 -10.36
C ASP A 69 5.49 1.70 -11.23
N ASN A 70 4.77 1.42 -12.31
CA ASN A 70 4.22 2.45 -13.21
C ASN A 70 3.27 3.41 -12.46
N VAL A 71 2.41 2.90 -11.59
CA VAL A 71 1.50 3.73 -10.78
C VAL A 71 2.27 4.61 -9.79
N ILE A 72 3.31 4.08 -9.14
CA ILE A 72 4.17 4.87 -8.25
C ILE A 72 4.89 5.96 -9.04
N ALA A 73 5.43 5.63 -10.21
CA ALA A 73 6.09 6.59 -11.11
C ALA A 73 5.11 7.68 -11.59
N ALA A 74 3.88 7.31 -11.91
CA ALA A 74 2.82 8.25 -12.31
C ALA A 74 2.43 9.20 -11.18
N TYR A 75 2.25 8.70 -9.95
CA TYR A 75 2.06 9.56 -8.78
C TYR A 75 3.20 10.55 -8.62
N LYS A 76 4.45 10.10 -8.75
CA LYS A 76 5.63 10.97 -8.66
C LYS A 76 5.58 12.08 -9.71
N ARG A 77 5.23 11.76 -10.95
CA ARG A 77 5.06 12.79 -12.01
C ARG A 77 3.97 13.79 -11.64
N GLY A 78 2.79 13.32 -11.24
CA GLY A 78 1.67 14.17 -10.88
C GLY A 78 1.91 15.03 -9.64
N LEU A 79 2.56 14.50 -8.63
CA LEU A 79 2.90 15.23 -7.40
C LEU A 79 3.97 16.32 -7.63
N GLY A 80 4.86 16.15 -8.61
CA GLY A 80 5.94 17.09 -8.85
C GLY A 80 6.75 17.37 -7.58
N THR A 81 6.92 18.63 -7.18
CA THR A 81 7.64 19.00 -5.94
C THR A 81 6.94 18.56 -4.65
N ALA A 82 5.64 18.24 -4.69
CA ALA A 82 4.95 17.68 -3.54
C ALA A 82 5.41 16.24 -3.22
N TRP A 83 6.07 15.57 -4.15
CA TRP A 83 6.68 14.26 -3.94
C TRP A 83 7.61 14.22 -2.71
N ASP A 84 8.39 15.27 -2.48
CA ASP A 84 9.38 15.33 -1.39
C ASP A 84 8.77 15.20 0.01
N ARG A 85 7.46 15.44 0.14
CA ARG A 85 6.70 15.32 1.39
C ARG A 85 5.61 14.25 1.33
N SER A 86 5.62 13.42 0.30
CA SER A 86 4.60 12.39 0.09
C SER A 86 5.09 11.01 0.47
N ILE A 87 4.15 10.15 0.85
CA ILE A 87 4.32 8.73 1.08
C ILE A 87 3.26 7.98 0.29
N ILE A 88 3.67 6.93 -0.39
CA ILE A 88 2.81 5.91 -0.99
C ILE A 88 3.00 4.63 -0.17
N LEU A 89 1.91 4.02 0.25
CA LEU A 89 1.89 2.74 0.92
C LEU A 89 1.03 1.77 0.09
N THR A 90 1.58 0.62 -0.28
CA THR A 90 0.79 -0.45 -0.86
C THR A 90 0.18 -1.29 0.25
N LEU A 91 -1.10 -1.59 0.10
CA LEU A 91 -1.88 -2.38 1.03
C LEU A 91 -2.50 -3.57 0.28
N THR A 92 -2.56 -4.74 0.91
CA THR A 92 -3.20 -5.94 0.37
C THR A 92 -4.33 -6.42 1.28
N GLU A 93 -5.31 -7.07 0.70
CA GLU A 93 -6.48 -7.60 1.41
C GLU A 93 -6.14 -8.90 2.17
N PHE A 94 -5.22 -9.70 1.62
CA PHE A 94 -4.76 -10.98 2.17
C PHE A 94 -3.28 -11.21 1.82
N GLY A 95 -2.67 -12.21 2.46
CA GLY A 95 -1.36 -12.74 2.10
C GLY A 95 -1.48 -13.95 1.17
N ARG A 96 -0.37 -14.66 1.02
CA ARG A 96 -0.28 -15.87 0.19
C ARG A 96 0.35 -17.03 0.96
N THR A 97 0.01 -18.25 0.53
CA THR A 97 0.71 -19.46 0.98
C THR A 97 2.17 -19.43 0.54
N VAL A 98 3.07 -20.03 1.36
CA VAL A 98 4.48 -20.12 1.02
C VAL A 98 4.70 -21.08 -0.16
N ALA A 99 3.98 -22.19 -0.17
CA ALA A 99 4.09 -23.17 -1.24
C ALA A 99 3.13 -22.86 -2.39
N MET A 100 3.56 -23.17 -3.62
CA MET A 100 2.74 -23.15 -4.80
C MET A 100 1.67 -24.26 -4.71
N ASN A 101 0.47 -23.98 -5.22
CA ASN A 101 -0.62 -24.94 -5.32
C ASN A 101 -0.50 -25.80 -6.58
N GLY A 102 -1.45 -26.75 -6.77
CA GLY A 102 -1.46 -27.67 -7.90
C GLY A 102 -1.73 -27.06 -9.27
N THR A 103 -2.09 -25.78 -9.34
CA THR A 103 -2.39 -25.04 -10.56
C THR A 103 -1.36 -23.97 -10.91
N TRP A 104 -0.17 -24.06 -10.32
CA TRP A 104 0.96 -23.13 -10.55
C TRP A 104 0.66 -21.70 -10.10
N GLY A 105 -0.14 -21.56 -9.05
CA GLY A 105 -0.43 -20.32 -8.36
C GLY A 105 -0.17 -20.46 -6.86
N THR A 106 -0.71 -19.53 -6.10
CA THR A 106 -0.73 -19.60 -4.64
C THR A 106 -2.15 -19.35 -4.13
N ASP A 107 -2.49 -19.92 -2.99
CA ASP A 107 -3.78 -19.67 -2.36
C ASP A 107 -3.68 -18.51 -1.37
N HIS A 108 -4.83 -18.01 -0.90
CA HIS A 108 -4.85 -17.00 0.15
C HIS A 108 -4.12 -17.50 1.38
N GLY A 109 -3.33 -16.62 1.98
CA GLY A 109 -2.56 -16.87 3.18
C GLY A 109 -2.66 -15.70 4.15
N TYR A 110 -1.87 -15.74 5.21
CA TYR A 110 -1.96 -14.80 6.31
C TYR A 110 -1.01 -13.61 6.16
N GLY A 111 0.30 -13.86 6.05
CA GLY A 111 1.30 -12.80 5.93
C GLY A 111 1.46 -12.26 4.51
N THR A 112 1.87 -11.02 4.39
CA THR A 112 2.08 -10.33 3.12
C THR A 112 3.28 -9.39 3.18
N VAL A 113 3.59 -8.76 2.05
CA VAL A 113 4.60 -7.70 1.91
C VAL A 113 3.93 -6.41 1.51
N GLY A 114 4.26 -5.31 2.20
CA GLY A 114 3.90 -3.96 1.79
C GLY A 114 5.11 -3.19 1.26
N LEU A 115 4.89 -2.30 0.31
CA LEU A 115 5.90 -1.38 -0.20
C LEU A 115 5.60 0.03 0.29
N ILE A 116 6.65 0.73 0.72
CA ILE A 116 6.57 2.15 1.08
C ILE A 116 7.51 2.93 0.16
N ALA A 117 6.96 3.90 -0.56
CA ALA A 117 7.71 4.76 -1.45
C ALA A 117 7.36 6.24 -1.20
N GLY A 118 8.21 7.15 -1.60
CA GLY A 118 7.94 8.59 -1.50
C GLY A 118 9.18 9.40 -1.14
N GLY A 119 9.14 10.67 -1.43
CA GLY A 119 10.26 11.59 -1.16
C GLY A 119 10.52 11.82 0.33
N SER A 120 9.53 11.55 1.20
CA SER A 120 9.69 11.57 2.66
C SER A 120 10.57 10.43 3.17
N ILE A 121 10.77 9.36 2.40
CA ILE A 121 11.57 8.20 2.78
C ILE A 121 13.04 8.49 2.51
N LYS A 122 13.81 8.74 3.55
CA LYS A 122 15.22 9.17 3.43
C LYS A 122 16.21 8.04 3.22
N LYS A 123 15.84 6.79 3.59
CA LYS A 123 16.70 5.62 3.46
C LYS A 123 15.89 4.41 3.04
N SER A 124 16.35 3.73 1.99
CA SER A 124 15.80 2.42 1.63
C SER A 124 16.21 1.39 2.68
N ARG A 125 15.25 0.61 3.16
CA ARG A 125 15.46 -0.48 4.13
C ARG A 125 14.37 -1.52 4.01
N VAL A 126 14.64 -2.72 4.47
CA VAL A 126 13.65 -3.74 4.74
C VAL A 126 13.31 -3.68 6.24
N ILE A 127 12.03 -3.58 6.55
CA ILE A 127 11.52 -3.66 7.92
C ILE A 127 10.87 -5.04 8.05
N ALA A 128 11.51 -5.94 8.77
CA ALA A 128 11.04 -7.31 8.94
C ALA A 128 11.57 -7.90 10.23
N ASN A 129 10.72 -8.70 10.86
CA ASN A 129 11.14 -9.71 11.84
C ASN A 129 11.00 -11.07 11.15
N TRP A 130 12.00 -11.41 10.34
CA TRP A 130 11.92 -12.52 9.39
C TRP A 130 12.22 -13.87 10.08
N PRO A 131 11.23 -14.77 10.23
CA PRO A 131 11.43 -16.06 10.87
C PRO A 131 12.03 -17.12 9.94
N GLY A 132 11.93 -16.95 8.62
CA GLY A 132 12.30 -17.94 7.62
C GLY A 132 11.10 -18.54 6.89
N LEU A 133 11.35 -19.59 6.10
CA LEU A 133 10.34 -20.30 5.31
C LEU A 133 10.28 -21.81 5.60
N ALA A 134 11.02 -22.32 6.61
CA ALA A 134 10.87 -23.70 7.04
C ALA A 134 9.46 -23.94 7.60
N LYS A 135 8.96 -25.17 7.53
CA LYS A 135 7.58 -25.50 7.94
C LYS A 135 7.21 -25.01 9.34
N ASN A 136 8.12 -25.08 10.28
CA ASN A 136 7.94 -24.62 11.66
C ASN A 136 8.05 -23.09 11.82
N GLU A 137 8.45 -22.36 10.77
CA GLU A 137 8.57 -20.91 10.72
C GLU A 137 7.36 -20.26 10.01
N GLN A 138 6.50 -21.09 9.42
CA GLN A 138 5.29 -20.66 8.71
C GLN A 138 4.10 -20.60 9.68
N TYR A 139 3.18 -19.69 9.44
CA TYR A 139 1.89 -19.67 10.13
C TYR A 139 1.08 -20.91 9.72
N GLU A 140 0.66 -21.69 10.71
CA GLU A 140 -0.04 -22.97 10.51
C GLU A 140 0.68 -23.92 9.53
N GLN A 141 2.02 -23.86 9.47
CA GLN A 141 2.86 -24.66 8.56
C GLN A 141 2.50 -24.53 7.08
N ARG A 142 1.89 -23.44 6.68
CA ARG A 142 1.37 -23.19 5.33
C ARG A 142 1.64 -21.77 4.83
N ASP A 143 1.33 -20.78 5.63
CA ASP A 143 1.28 -19.40 5.19
C ASP A 143 2.54 -18.64 5.59
N LEU A 144 2.81 -17.53 4.92
CA LEU A 144 3.81 -16.57 5.38
C LEU A 144 3.42 -16.05 6.77
N MET A 145 4.40 -16.04 7.69
CA MET A 145 4.18 -15.51 9.03
C MET A 145 4.01 -13.99 8.99
N ALA A 146 2.93 -13.48 9.57
CA ALA A 146 2.75 -12.04 9.80
C ALA A 146 3.45 -11.66 11.10
N THR A 147 4.49 -10.84 11.01
CA THR A 147 5.35 -10.46 12.15
C THR A 147 5.26 -9.00 12.53
N ILE A 148 4.59 -8.18 11.73
CA ILE A 148 4.38 -6.76 11.96
C ILE A 148 2.89 -6.47 11.78
N ASP A 149 2.32 -5.76 12.74
CA ASP A 149 0.94 -5.29 12.63
C ASP A 149 0.84 -4.23 11.52
N TYR A 150 0.04 -4.51 10.54
CA TYR A 150 -0.19 -3.66 9.39
C TYR A 150 -0.71 -2.25 9.75
N ARG A 151 -1.53 -2.17 10.80
CA ARG A 151 -2.05 -0.91 11.32
C ARG A 151 -0.92 -0.02 11.84
N SER A 152 0.12 -0.62 12.42
CA SER A 152 1.32 0.09 12.89
C SER A 152 2.06 0.76 11.73
N VAL A 153 2.16 0.07 10.59
CA VAL A 153 2.77 0.63 9.37
C VAL A 153 1.94 1.78 8.83
N CYS A 154 0.61 1.62 8.79
CA CYS A 154 -0.30 2.69 8.39
C CYS A 154 -0.17 3.90 9.33
N ALA A 155 -0.14 3.67 10.65
CA ALA A 155 0.02 4.74 11.64
C ALA A 155 1.33 5.51 11.44
N ALA A 156 2.44 4.81 11.24
CA ALA A 156 3.73 5.43 10.96
C ALA A 156 3.73 6.28 9.68
N CYS A 157 3.08 5.80 8.61
CA CYS A 157 2.91 6.58 7.38
C CYS A 157 2.06 7.84 7.59
N ILE A 158 0.98 7.75 8.36
CA ILE A 158 0.10 8.89 8.70
C ILE A 158 0.86 9.90 9.59
N GLU A 159 1.55 9.42 10.62
CA GLU A 159 2.39 10.24 11.49
C GLU A 159 3.45 11.01 10.66
N GLN A 160 4.17 10.31 9.80
CA GLN A 160 5.23 10.87 8.96
C GLN A 160 4.71 11.88 7.92
N SER A 161 3.56 11.62 7.30
CA SER A 161 3.04 12.42 6.19
C SER A 161 2.15 13.59 6.64
N LEU A 162 1.40 13.43 7.73
CA LEU A 162 0.43 14.42 8.20
C LEU A 162 0.86 15.10 9.52
N GLY A 163 1.94 14.64 10.16
CA GLY A 163 2.41 15.21 11.43
C GLY A 163 1.44 14.98 12.59
N LEU A 164 0.60 13.95 12.53
CA LEU A 164 -0.32 13.59 13.59
C LEU A 164 0.38 12.74 14.65
N ASP A 165 -0.01 12.89 15.90
CA ASP A 165 0.53 12.11 16.99
C ASP A 165 0.09 10.64 16.89
N HIS A 166 1.03 9.72 17.19
CA HIS A 166 0.77 8.28 17.11
C HIS A 166 -0.37 7.82 18.02
N ASP A 167 -0.42 8.31 19.26
CA ASP A 167 -1.41 7.85 20.24
C ASP A 167 -2.82 8.32 19.82
N LEU A 168 -2.90 9.49 19.17
CA LEU A 168 -4.12 9.98 18.55
C LEU A 168 -4.55 9.05 17.40
N ILE A 169 -3.62 8.68 16.51
CA ILE A 169 -3.90 7.78 15.39
C ILE A 169 -4.32 6.40 15.91
N ALA A 170 -3.57 5.85 16.86
CA ALA A 170 -3.84 4.55 17.45
C ALA A 170 -5.24 4.50 18.10
N SER A 171 -5.58 5.49 18.92
CA SER A 171 -6.84 5.50 19.65
C SER A 171 -8.05 5.93 18.81
N GLN A 172 -7.90 6.88 17.89
CA GLN A 172 -9.04 7.46 17.18
C GLN A 172 -9.26 6.90 15.76
N VAL A 173 -8.20 6.36 15.13
CA VAL A 173 -8.30 5.77 13.79
C VAL A 173 -8.38 4.26 13.88
N PHE A 174 -7.50 3.64 14.66
CA PHE A 174 -7.42 2.18 14.77
C PHE A 174 -8.15 1.61 15.99
N PHE A 175 -8.64 2.46 16.88
CA PHE A 175 -9.34 2.07 18.12
C PHE A 175 -8.52 1.09 18.98
N ASP A 176 -7.22 1.23 18.97
CA ASP A 176 -6.26 0.39 19.68
C ASP A 176 -5.15 1.25 20.31
N SER A 177 -5.35 1.66 21.55
CA SER A 177 -4.39 2.50 22.28
C SER A 177 -3.04 1.80 22.60
N LYS A 178 -2.94 0.50 22.32
CA LYS A 178 -1.73 -0.31 22.48
C LYS A 178 -1.04 -0.62 21.16
N LEU A 179 -1.50 -0.02 20.06
CA LEU A 179 -0.91 -0.22 18.74
C LEU A 179 0.60 0.09 18.78
N PRO A 180 1.48 -0.87 18.49
CA PRO A 180 2.92 -0.65 18.58
C PRO A 180 3.41 0.34 17.51
N ARG A 181 4.50 1.03 17.80
CA ARG A 181 5.26 1.82 16.82
C ARG A 181 6.20 0.92 16.02
N VAL A 182 6.42 1.20 14.73
CA VAL A 182 7.37 0.50 13.84
C VAL A 182 8.49 1.43 13.38
#